data_a0b6d238c31c3d9748a9711f8084ed19
#
_entry.id   a0b6d238c31c3d9748a9711f8084ed19
#
_cell.length_a   1.000
_cell.length_b   1.000
_cell.length_c   1.000
_cell.angle_alpha   90.00
_cell.angle_beta   90.00
_cell.angle_gamma   90.00
#
_symmetry.space_group_name_H-M   'P 1'
#
loop_
_entity.id
_entity.type
_entity.pdbx_description
1 polymer ?
#
loop_
_entity_poly.entity_id
_entity_poly.type
_entity_poly.pdbx_seq_one_letter_code
_entity_poly.pdbx_strand_id
1 'polypeptide(L)'
;MILEILFCLAIILYWTTEGVSEGFTWASKTRQKENKLICHQFGRGQAGVMDYHAWRILENIGIWGTVVLTFFLDITLKKFLLLGVGSWLIGTCLYEFALNYVNTGRIWKPWNFKWHILGYDIPWWGGRKVLVLPTVGILTILYAVAYH
;
A
#
# COMPACT_ATOMS: atom_id res chain seq x y z
N MET A 1 -2.54 20.50 9.70
CA MET A 1 -3.31 19.99 8.55
C MET A 1 -2.40 19.50 7.40
N ILE A 2 -1.53 20.32 6.79
CA ILE A 2 -0.67 19.87 5.67
C ILE A 2 0.23 18.71 6.07
N LEU A 3 0.91 18.76 7.21
CA LEU A 3 1.77 17.70 7.72
C LEU A 3 1.01 16.39 7.99
N GLU A 4 -0.22 16.49 8.49
CA GLU A 4 -1.09 15.32 8.71
C GLU A 4 -1.46 14.62 7.39
N ILE A 5 -1.76 15.41 6.35
CA ILE A 5 -2.03 14.89 5.01
C ILE A 5 -0.77 14.22 4.44
N LEU A 6 0.39 14.88 4.54
CA LEU A 6 1.66 14.31 4.06
C LEU A 6 2.01 13.02 4.81
N PHE A 7 1.76 12.94 6.11
CA PHE A 7 1.93 11.72 6.91
C PHE A 7 1.04 10.58 6.39
N CYS A 8 -0.24 10.84 6.18
CA CYS A 8 -1.15 9.84 5.62
C CYS A 8 -0.69 9.37 4.24
N LEU A 9 -0.29 10.31 3.37
CA LEU A 9 0.19 9.98 2.02
C LEU A 9 1.49 9.17 2.06
N ALA A 10 2.39 9.43 2.98
CA ALA A 10 3.63 8.66 3.13
C ALA A 10 3.34 7.18 3.50
N ILE A 11 2.40 6.94 4.42
CA ILE A 11 1.97 5.59 4.79
C ILE A 11 1.31 4.88 3.59
N ILE A 12 0.42 5.58 2.89
CA ILE A 12 -0.27 5.03 1.71
C ILE A 12 0.73 4.72 0.60
N LEU A 13 1.70 5.60 0.36
CA LEU A 13 2.77 5.40 -0.62
C LEU A 13 3.58 4.15 -0.29
N TYR A 14 4.01 4.00 0.97
CA TYR A 14 4.72 2.82 1.44
C TYR A 14 3.99 1.52 1.08
N TRP A 15 2.75 1.38 1.51
CA TRP A 15 1.97 0.16 1.28
C TRP A 15 1.73 -0.10 -0.21
N THR A 16 1.44 0.93 -0.99
CA THR A 16 1.21 0.78 -2.43
C THR A 16 2.46 0.31 -3.16
N THR A 17 3.62 0.92 -2.84
CA THR A 17 4.89 0.57 -3.49
C THR A 17 5.43 -0.77 -3.04
N GLU A 18 5.19 -1.17 -1.80
CA GLU A 18 5.49 -2.52 -1.29
C GLU A 18 4.67 -3.58 -2.06
N GLY A 19 3.37 -3.34 -2.27
CA GLY A 19 2.53 -4.23 -3.07
C GLY A 19 3.02 -4.41 -4.51
N VAL A 20 3.54 -3.34 -5.13
CA VAL A 20 4.18 -3.43 -6.45
C VAL A 20 5.47 -4.24 -6.37
N SER A 21 6.33 -3.98 -5.40
CA SER A 21 7.63 -4.65 -5.21
C SER A 21 7.45 -6.15 -4.96
N GLU A 22 6.52 -6.52 -4.09
CA GLU A 22 6.17 -7.93 -3.86
C GLU A 22 5.52 -8.58 -5.08
N GLY A 23 4.66 -7.85 -5.79
CA GLY A 23 4.05 -8.32 -7.03
C GLY A 23 5.09 -8.72 -8.07
N PHE A 24 6.17 -7.96 -8.21
CA PHE A 24 7.30 -8.32 -9.08
C PHE A 24 8.03 -9.59 -8.61
N THR A 25 8.20 -9.75 -7.32
CA THR A 25 8.86 -10.93 -6.74
C THR A 25 8.06 -12.20 -7.00
N TRP A 26 6.74 -12.13 -6.91
CA TRP A 26 5.84 -13.28 -7.10
C TRP A 26 5.42 -13.50 -8.55
N ALA A 27 5.59 -12.50 -9.43
CA ALA A 27 5.21 -12.64 -10.83
C ALA A 27 6.08 -13.66 -11.55
N SER A 28 5.45 -14.51 -12.40
CA SER A 28 6.18 -15.40 -13.28
C SER A 28 7.09 -14.60 -14.23
N LYS A 29 8.17 -15.24 -14.72
CA LYS A 29 9.08 -14.59 -15.70
C LYS A 29 8.35 -14.09 -16.95
N THR A 30 7.32 -14.81 -17.39
CA THR A 30 6.46 -14.38 -18.51
C THR A 30 5.71 -13.14 -18.15
N ARG A 31 5.11 -13.08 -16.97
CA ARG A 31 4.34 -11.95 -16.51
C ARG A 31 5.20 -10.71 -16.26
N GLN A 32 6.42 -10.89 -15.76
CA GLN A 32 7.38 -9.80 -15.64
C GLN A 32 7.68 -9.13 -16.99
N LYS A 33 7.77 -9.93 -18.08
CA LYS A 33 7.96 -9.40 -19.44
C LYS A 33 6.72 -8.65 -19.96
N GLU A 34 5.52 -9.09 -19.61
CA GLU A 34 4.26 -8.48 -20.04
C GLU A 34 3.97 -7.15 -19.32
N ASN A 35 4.48 -6.97 -18.11
CA ASN A 35 4.34 -5.74 -17.32
C ASN A 35 5.23 -4.59 -17.81
N LYS A 36 5.49 -4.51 -19.11
CA LYS A 36 6.35 -3.51 -19.75
C LYS A 36 5.97 -2.06 -19.40
N LEU A 37 4.68 -1.80 -19.18
CA LEU A 37 4.19 -0.44 -18.94
C LEU A 37 4.67 0.10 -17.59
N ILE A 38 4.75 -0.74 -16.57
CA ILE A 38 5.29 -0.39 -15.25
C ILE A 38 6.82 -0.37 -15.31
N CYS A 39 7.40 -1.26 -16.14
CA CYS A 39 8.83 -1.42 -16.30
C CYS A 39 9.48 -0.32 -17.14
N HIS A 40 8.85 0.16 -18.20
CA HIS A 40 9.44 1.16 -19.09
C HIS A 40 9.49 2.58 -18.54
N GLN A 41 8.73 2.90 -17.51
CA GLN A 41 8.73 4.26 -16.94
C GLN A 41 10.02 4.59 -16.15
N PHE A 42 10.77 3.60 -15.70
CA PHE A 42 11.89 3.81 -14.80
C PHE A 42 13.23 3.18 -15.21
N GLY A 43 13.34 2.40 -16.27
CA GLY A 43 14.57 1.69 -16.52
C GLY A 43 14.89 1.30 -17.97
N ARG A 44 16.16 1.24 -18.29
CA ARG A 44 16.68 0.78 -19.57
C ARG A 44 16.92 -0.74 -19.56
N GLY A 45 16.18 -1.47 -20.31
CA GLY A 45 16.67 -2.63 -21.04
C GLY A 45 16.67 -4.01 -20.38
N GLN A 46 16.60 -4.17 -19.08
CA GLN A 46 16.31 -5.48 -18.47
C GLN A 46 15.07 -5.34 -17.60
N ALA A 47 13.96 -5.72 -18.20
CA ALA A 47 12.67 -5.69 -17.53
C ALA A 47 12.75 -6.43 -16.20
N GLY A 48 12.26 -5.81 -15.15
CA GLY A 48 12.06 -6.40 -13.84
C GLY A 48 13.06 -5.96 -12.77
N VAL A 49 14.35 -5.93 -13.04
CA VAL A 49 15.34 -5.67 -11.98
C VAL A 49 15.44 -4.17 -11.65
N MET A 50 15.55 -3.31 -12.67
CA MET A 50 15.63 -1.86 -12.46
C MET A 50 14.34 -1.30 -11.86
N ASP A 51 13.20 -1.83 -12.28
CA ASP A 51 11.89 -1.37 -11.84
C ASP A 51 11.60 -1.79 -10.40
N TYR A 52 11.98 -2.98 -10.02
CA TYR A 52 11.95 -3.42 -8.62
C TYR A 52 12.73 -2.45 -7.73
N HIS A 53 13.94 -2.06 -8.14
CA HIS A 53 14.74 -1.12 -7.37
C HIS A 53 14.12 0.28 -7.28
N ALA A 54 13.51 0.78 -8.37
CA ALA A 54 12.82 2.05 -8.35
C ALA A 54 11.63 2.03 -7.39
N TRP A 55 10.84 0.96 -7.39
CA TRP A 55 9.73 0.79 -6.45
C TRP A 55 10.21 0.68 -5.00
N ARG A 56 11.34 0.00 -4.77
CA ARG A 56 11.99 -0.04 -3.44
C ARG A 56 12.47 1.33 -2.97
N ILE A 57 12.92 2.20 -3.87
CA ILE A 57 13.26 3.58 -3.52
C ILE A 57 12.01 4.34 -3.07
N LEU A 58 10.90 4.24 -3.80
CA LEU A 58 9.65 4.88 -3.42
C LEU A 58 9.07 4.33 -2.10
N GLU A 59 9.19 3.04 -1.87
CA GLU A 59 8.85 2.39 -0.60
C GLU A 59 9.66 2.99 0.55
N ASN A 60 10.98 3.10 0.38
CA ASN A 60 11.86 3.73 1.37
C ASN A 60 11.52 5.20 1.61
N ILE A 61 11.15 5.95 0.57
CA ILE A 61 10.65 7.33 0.71
C ILE A 61 9.38 7.35 1.57
N GLY A 62 8.46 6.40 1.38
CA GLY A 62 7.26 6.27 2.21
C GLY A 62 7.59 5.99 3.68
N ILE A 63 8.51 5.03 3.96
CA ILE A 63 8.95 4.70 5.32
C ILE A 63 9.61 5.91 5.99
N TRP A 64 10.65 6.43 5.37
CA TRP A 64 11.42 7.54 5.95
C TRP A 64 10.61 8.82 6.02
N GLY A 65 9.74 9.07 5.03
CA GLY A 65 8.78 10.17 5.08
C GLY A 65 7.86 10.05 6.29
N THR A 66 7.32 8.86 6.56
CA THR A 66 6.49 8.62 7.76
C THR A 66 7.27 8.89 9.04
N VAL A 67 8.50 8.34 9.15
CA VAL A 67 9.35 8.54 10.33
C VAL A 67 9.67 10.02 10.55
N VAL A 68 10.16 10.71 9.51
CA VAL A 68 10.52 12.13 9.60
C VAL A 68 9.31 12.99 9.96
N LEU A 69 8.19 12.79 9.28
CA LEU A 69 6.97 13.56 9.55
C LEU A 69 6.45 13.37 10.97
N THR A 70 6.64 12.17 11.57
CA THR A 70 6.27 11.91 12.97
C THR A 70 6.91 12.90 13.94
N PHE A 71 8.16 13.31 13.69
CA PHE A 71 8.86 14.29 14.55
C PHE A 71 8.34 15.72 14.43
N PHE A 72 7.66 16.05 13.32
CA PHE A 72 7.12 17.37 13.07
C PHE A 72 5.61 17.46 13.34
N LEU A 73 4.96 16.33 13.64
CA LEU A 73 3.54 16.29 13.97
C LEU A 73 3.33 16.70 15.43
N ASP A 74 2.78 17.88 15.64
CA ASP A 74 2.30 18.33 16.95
C ASP A 74 0.82 17.98 17.10
N ILE A 75 0.55 16.71 17.40
CA ILE A 75 -0.80 16.17 17.54
C ILE A 75 -0.90 15.23 18.74
N THR A 76 -2.11 15.03 19.25
CA THR A 76 -2.34 14.07 20.33
C THR A 76 -2.08 12.65 19.86
N LEU A 77 -1.68 11.78 20.79
CA LEU A 77 -1.48 10.34 20.51
C LEU A 77 -2.73 9.71 19.87
N LYS A 78 -3.92 10.08 20.34
CA LYS A 78 -5.18 9.59 19.78
C LYS A 78 -5.31 9.96 18.30
N LYS A 79 -5.07 11.23 17.96
CA LYS A 79 -5.13 11.71 16.58
C LYS A 79 -4.08 11.03 15.70
N PHE A 80 -2.87 10.88 16.21
CA PHE A 80 -1.78 10.15 15.54
C PHE A 80 -2.18 8.71 15.19
N LEU A 81 -2.74 7.98 16.18
CA LEU A 81 -3.19 6.60 15.96
C LEU A 81 -4.34 6.52 14.95
N LEU A 82 -5.30 7.43 15.00
CA LEU A 82 -6.40 7.45 14.04
C LEU A 82 -5.91 7.73 12.61
N LEU A 83 -5.01 8.69 12.42
CA LEU A 83 -4.41 8.97 11.11
C LEU A 83 -3.61 7.76 10.60
N GLY A 84 -2.80 7.15 11.47
CA GLY A 84 -2.02 5.96 11.15
C GLY A 84 -2.88 4.77 10.75
N VAL A 85 -3.89 4.43 11.57
CA VAL A 85 -4.81 3.31 11.29
C VAL A 85 -5.63 3.57 10.03
N GLY A 86 -6.17 4.78 9.86
CA GLY A 86 -6.93 5.13 8.66
C GLY A 86 -6.11 5.01 7.38
N SER A 87 -4.88 5.52 7.40
CA SER A 87 -3.95 5.43 6.27
C SER A 87 -3.51 3.99 5.99
N TRP A 88 -3.27 3.19 7.03
CA TRP A 88 -2.96 1.78 6.91
C TRP A 88 -4.09 0.98 6.24
N LEU A 89 -5.35 1.23 6.63
CA LEU A 89 -6.50 0.56 6.01
C LEU A 89 -6.61 0.86 4.51
N ILE A 90 -6.41 2.12 4.12
CA ILE A 90 -6.37 2.52 2.70
C ILE A 90 -5.18 1.88 2.00
N GLY A 91 -3.99 1.99 2.60
CA GLY A 91 -2.75 1.45 2.07
C GLY A 91 -2.80 -0.05 1.84
N THR A 92 -3.36 -0.82 2.79
CA THR A 92 -3.53 -2.28 2.65
C THR A 92 -4.42 -2.64 1.46
N CYS A 93 -5.47 -1.86 1.19
CA CYS A 93 -6.29 -2.08 0.00
C CYS A 93 -5.50 -1.81 -1.29
N LEU A 94 -4.76 -0.72 -1.34
CA LEU A 94 -3.94 -0.36 -2.50
C LEU A 94 -2.77 -1.32 -2.70
N TYR A 95 -2.16 -1.82 -1.62
CA TYR A 95 -1.18 -2.90 -1.64
C TYR A 95 -1.71 -4.12 -2.39
N GLU A 96 -2.89 -4.61 -2.02
CA GLU A 96 -3.47 -5.77 -2.68
C GLU A 96 -3.80 -5.52 -4.14
N PHE A 97 -4.26 -4.31 -4.48
CA PHE A 97 -4.49 -3.95 -5.88
C PHE A 97 -3.21 -3.94 -6.68
N ALA A 98 -2.17 -3.33 -6.16
CA ALA A 98 -0.86 -3.26 -6.79
C ALA A 98 -0.27 -4.65 -6.97
N LEU A 99 -0.26 -5.47 -5.91
CA LEU A 99 0.19 -6.85 -5.93
C LEU A 99 -0.54 -7.69 -7.00
N ASN A 100 -1.88 -7.63 -7.00
CA ASN A 100 -2.70 -8.38 -7.95
C ASN A 100 -2.45 -7.92 -9.38
N TYR A 101 -2.40 -6.62 -9.62
CA TYR A 101 -2.18 -6.07 -10.95
C TYR A 101 -0.82 -6.49 -11.51
N VAL A 102 0.24 -6.35 -10.73
CA VAL A 102 1.59 -6.73 -11.17
C VAL A 102 1.67 -8.23 -11.39
N ASN A 103 1.12 -9.04 -10.50
CA ASN A 103 1.20 -10.49 -10.58
C ASN A 103 0.31 -11.10 -11.67
N THR A 104 -0.89 -10.55 -11.89
CA THR A 104 -1.91 -11.18 -12.75
C THR A 104 -2.41 -10.31 -13.89
N GLY A 105 -2.10 -9.00 -13.92
CA GLY A 105 -2.66 -8.00 -14.81
C GLY A 105 -4.11 -7.63 -14.53
N ARG A 106 -4.67 -8.11 -13.44
CA ARG A 106 -6.05 -7.85 -13.05
C ARG A 106 -6.10 -7.33 -11.64
N ILE A 107 -6.63 -6.14 -11.44
CA ILE A 107 -6.81 -5.51 -10.13
C ILE A 107 -7.74 -6.37 -9.23
N TRP A 108 -8.74 -6.98 -9.82
CA TRP A 108 -9.85 -7.63 -9.14
C TRP A 108 -9.76 -9.16 -9.09
N LYS A 109 -8.59 -9.76 -9.21
CA LYS A 109 -8.50 -11.21 -9.04
C LYS A 109 -8.75 -11.54 -7.57
N PRO A 110 -9.80 -12.32 -7.24
CA PRO A 110 -10.00 -12.74 -5.86
C PRO A 110 -8.81 -13.62 -5.48
N TRP A 111 -7.95 -13.11 -4.63
CA TRP A 111 -6.97 -13.92 -3.96
C TRP A 111 -7.70 -14.72 -2.89
N ASN A 112 -7.57 -16.03 -2.92
CA ASN A 112 -7.93 -16.92 -1.83
C ASN A 112 -6.85 -16.78 -0.73
N PHE A 113 -6.61 -15.56 -0.28
CA PHE A 113 -5.68 -15.30 0.79
C PHE A 113 -6.35 -15.70 2.10
N LYS A 114 -5.89 -16.78 2.67
CA LYS A 114 -6.29 -17.22 4.00
C LYS A 114 -5.30 -16.65 5.00
N TRP A 115 -5.75 -15.81 5.89
CA TRP A 115 -4.93 -15.41 7.03
C TRP A 115 -4.83 -16.56 8.00
N HIS A 116 -3.62 -17.06 8.23
CA HIS A 116 -3.31 -17.96 9.32
C HIS A 116 -3.06 -17.15 10.58
N ILE A 117 -4.08 -17.01 11.41
CA ILE A 117 -3.92 -16.41 12.74
C ILE A 117 -4.14 -17.51 13.76
N LEU A 118 -3.12 -17.80 14.58
CA LEU A 118 -3.17 -18.78 15.66
C LEU A 118 -3.65 -20.18 15.22
N GLY A 119 -3.28 -20.59 13.99
CA GLY A 119 -3.65 -21.89 13.44
C GLY A 119 -5.06 -21.98 12.83
N TYR A 120 -5.79 -20.88 12.77
CA TYR A 120 -7.10 -20.82 12.12
C TYR A 120 -7.02 -20.10 10.78
N ASP A 121 -7.60 -20.73 9.75
CA ASP A 121 -7.85 -20.12 8.45
C ASP A 121 -9.01 -19.13 8.58
N ILE A 122 -8.73 -17.84 8.65
CA ILE A 122 -9.77 -16.83 8.58
C ILE A 122 -10.07 -16.58 7.11
N PRO A 123 -11.27 -16.95 6.60
CA PRO A 123 -11.67 -16.63 5.24
C PRO A 123 -11.75 -15.11 5.12
N TRP A 124 -10.80 -14.53 4.42
CA TRP A 124 -10.79 -13.10 4.15
C TRP A 124 -11.93 -12.76 3.19
N TRP A 125 -12.68 -11.75 3.52
CA TRP A 125 -13.99 -11.39 2.94
C TRP A 125 -13.99 -11.01 1.44
N GLY A 126 -13.19 -11.63 0.58
CA GLY A 126 -13.22 -11.43 -0.86
C GLY A 126 -13.30 -9.96 -1.30
N GLY A 127 -14.06 -9.65 -2.33
CA GLY A 127 -14.18 -8.29 -2.88
C GLY A 127 -14.81 -7.23 -1.95
N ARG A 128 -15.46 -7.63 -0.85
CA ARG A 128 -16.07 -6.66 0.10
C ARG A 128 -15.05 -5.85 0.87
N LYS A 129 -13.89 -6.41 1.19
CA LYS A 129 -12.80 -5.70 1.86
C LYS A 129 -12.31 -4.47 1.08
N VAL A 130 -12.38 -4.56 -0.23
CA VAL A 130 -11.97 -3.51 -1.16
C VAL A 130 -12.80 -2.24 -1.04
N LEU A 131 -14.05 -2.38 -0.68
CA LEU A 131 -14.94 -1.24 -0.41
C LEU A 131 -14.92 -0.85 1.06
N VAL A 132 -14.92 -1.82 1.96
CA VAL A 132 -15.02 -1.58 3.41
C VAL A 132 -13.75 -0.96 3.96
N LEU A 133 -12.56 -1.50 3.66
CA LEU A 133 -11.32 -1.00 4.25
C LEU A 133 -11.02 0.46 3.89
N PRO A 134 -11.04 0.89 2.60
CA PRO A 134 -10.77 2.28 2.29
C PRO A 134 -11.89 3.20 2.79
N THR A 135 -13.15 2.77 2.80
CA THR A 135 -14.25 3.57 3.35
C THR A 135 -14.06 3.81 4.84
N VAL A 136 -13.78 2.76 5.61
CA VAL A 136 -13.49 2.89 7.05
C VAL A 136 -12.24 3.73 7.26
N GLY A 137 -11.18 3.53 6.46
CA GLY A 137 -9.96 4.31 6.52
C GLY A 137 -10.20 5.80 6.28
N ILE A 138 -10.96 6.16 5.24
CA ILE A 138 -11.33 7.54 4.94
C ILE A 138 -12.12 8.16 6.09
N LEU A 139 -13.15 7.46 6.58
CA LEU A 139 -13.96 7.94 7.70
C LEU A 139 -13.13 8.15 8.97
N THR A 140 -12.17 7.26 9.24
CA THR A 140 -11.25 7.38 10.38
C THR A 140 -10.36 8.61 10.25
N ILE A 141 -9.81 8.88 9.06
CA ILE A 141 -9.00 10.09 8.80
C ILE A 141 -9.84 11.35 8.93
N LEU A 142 -11.03 11.37 8.33
CA LEU A 142 -11.93 12.52 8.43
C LEU A 142 -12.31 12.81 9.88
N TYR A 143 -12.61 11.78 10.66
CA TYR A 143 -12.86 11.92 12.10
C TYR A 143 -11.63 12.48 12.84
N ALA A 144 -10.43 11.96 12.54
CA ALA A 144 -9.19 12.44 13.16
C ALA A 144 -8.91 13.92 12.83
N VAL A 145 -9.19 14.35 11.60
CA VAL A 145 -9.00 15.75 11.17
C VAL A 145 -10.04 16.66 11.81
N ALA A 146 -11.29 16.20 11.94
CA ALA A 146 -12.36 16.96 12.59
C ALA A 146 -12.24 17.00 14.12
N TYR A 147 -11.45 16.10 14.70
CA TYR A 147 -11.24 16.01 16.15
C TYR A 147 -10.17 17.02 16.59
N HIS A 148 -10.60 18.05 17.31
CA HIS A 148 -9.74 19.10 17.88
C HIS A 148 -9.31 18.77 19.31
#